data_de9f552c7aa1419ebbc1205ed3684a9a
#
_entry.id   de9f552c7aa1419ebbc1205ed3684a9a
#
_cell.length_a   1.000
_cell.length_b   1.000
_cell.length_c   1.000
_cell.angle_alpha   90.00
_cell.angle_beta   90.00
_cell.angle_gamma   90.00
#
_symmetry.space_group_name_H-M   'P 1'
#
loop_
_entity.id
_entity.type
_entity.pdbx_description
1 polymer ?
#
loop_
_entity_poly.entity_id
_entity_poly.type
_entity_poly.pdbx_seq_one_letter_code
_entity_poly.pdbx_strand_id
1 'polypeptide(L)'
;MHATFQLFVAIFACATVLATAALAATDEKSAPQEHAQKLIAEAKCEACHIAKVGGDGSAIYLRKDRRVTTKSKLLPQVARCNSELSLGLFPDDEAAIAAYLNATHYKFKD
;
A
#
# COMPACT_ATOMS: atom_id res chain seq x y z
N MET A 1 72.17 1.44 -42.07
CA MET A 1 71.29 0.36 -41.61
C MET A 1 70.67 0.84 -40.31
N HIS A 2 69.52 1.43 -40.39
CA HIS A 2 68.90 2.02 -39.23
C HIS A 2 67.57 1.32 -39.03
N ALA A 3 67.49 0.49 -38.02
CA ALA A 3 66.27 -0.15 -37.60
C ALA A 3 65.55 0.82 -36.67
N THR A 4 64.50 1.47 -37.15
CA THR A 4 63.61 2.25 -36.34
C THR A 4 62.61 1.36 -35.65
N PHE A 5 62.81 1.21 -34.35
CA PHE A 5 61.94 0.49 -33.47
C PHE A 5 60.79 1.42 -33.12
N GLN A 6 59.62 1.24 -33.72
CA GLN A 6 58.41 1.96 -33.35
C GLN A 6 57.70 1.24 -32.21
N LEU A 7 57.74 1.89 -31.06
CA LEU A 7 57.04 1.49 -29.83
C LEU A 7 55.55 1.86 -29.95
N PHE A 8 54.70 0.89 -30.21
CA PHE A 8 53.26 1.05 -30.13
C PHE A 8 52.83 1.01 -28.67
N VAL A 9 52.57 2.18 -28.11
CA VAL A 9 51.87 2.29 -26.81
C VAL A 9 50.41 2.06 -27.01
N ALA A 10 49.95 0.86 -26.71
CA ALA A 10 48.52 0.56 -26.67
C ALA A 10 47.91 1.16 -25.37
N ILE A 11 47.17 2.25 -25.52
CA ILE A 11 46.41 2.82 -24.43
C ILE A 11 45.16 1.96 -24.25
N PHE A 12 45.17 1.11 -23.25
CA PHE A 12 43.97 0.41 -22.79
C PHE A 12 43.07 1.41 -22.03
N ALA A 13 42.07 1.94 -22.71
CA ALA A 13 41.00 2.68 -22.07
C ALA A 13 40.12 1.68 -21.33
N CYS A 14 40.34 1.57 -20.03
CA CYS A 14 39.46 0.82 -19.13
C CYS A 14 38.18 1.61 -18.92
N ALA A 15 37.17 1.31 -19.74
CA ALA A 15 35.82 1.84 -19.52
C ALA A 15 35.19 1.16 -18.31
N THR A 16 35.31 1.77 -17.15
CA THR A 16 34.57 1.37 -15.96
C THR A 16 33.10 1.70 -16.16
N VAL A 17 32.30 0.71 -16.55
CA VAL A 17 30.85 0.77 -16.52
C VAL A 17 30.43 0.79 -15.06
N LEU A 18 30.13 1.96 -14.52
CA LEU A 18 29.41 2.08 -13.27
C LEU A 18 27.99 1.57 -13.52
N ALA A 19 27.76 0.33 -13.17
CA ALA A 19 26.41 -0.20 -13.01
C ALA A 19 25.78 0.48 -11.81
N THR A 20 25.03 1.55 -12.03
CA THR A 20 24.13 2.11 -11.03
C THR A 20 23.02 1.09 -10.81
N ALA A 21 23.19 0.27 -9.78
CA ALA A 21 22.10 -0.52 -9.25
C ALA A 21 21.06 0.48 -8.72
N ALA A 22 20.02 0.74 -9.52
CA ALA A 22 18.81 1.37 -9.03
C ALA A 22 18.22 0.40 -8.00
N LEU A 23 18.49 0.65 -6.72
CA LEU A 23 17.70 0.08 -5.64
C LEU A 23 16.29 0.57 -5.87
N ALA A 24 15.43 -0.31 -6.42
CA ALA A 24 14.00 -0.10 -6.36
C ALA A 24 13.65 -0.01 -4.88
N ALA A 25 13.41 1.20 -4.40
CA ALA A 25 12.79 1.43 -3.11
C ALA A 25 11.41 0.77 -3.22
N THR A 26 11.29 -0.47 -2.73
CA THR A 26 10.01 -1.09 -2.47
C THR A 26 9.35 -0.20 -1.44
N ASP A 27 8.28 0.46 -1.87
CA ASP A 27 7.53 1.42 -1.07
C ASP A 27 7.00 0.65 0.15
N GLU A 28 7.68 0.78 1.29
CA GLU A 28 7.33 0.13 2.56
C GLU A 28 5.90 0.48 2.98
N LYS A 29 5.33 1.50 2.37
CA LYS A 29 3.94 1.94 2.55
C LYS A 29 2.94 1.11 1.72
N SER A 30 3.36 0.42 0.66
CA SER A 30 2.46 -0.35 -0.22
C SER A 30 2.06 -1.70 0.40
N ALA A 31 2.98 -2.39 1.07
CA ALA A 31 2.73 -3.72 1.63
C ALA A 31 1.59 -3.77 2.68
N PRO A 32 1.50 -2.85 3.67
CA PRO A 32 0.37 -2.80 4.58
C PRO A 32 -0.96 -2.49 3.89
N GLN A 33 -0.94 -1.69 2.82
CA GLN A 33 -2.14 -1.36 2.05
C GLN A 33 -2.63 -2.55 1.23
N GLU A 34 -1.74 -3.29 0.58
CA GLU A 34 -2.09 -4.51 -0.15
C GLU A 34 -2.65 -5.58 0.79
N HIS A 35 -2.06 -5.74 1.97
CA HIS A 35 -2.56 -6.65 2.99
C HIS A 35 -3.98 -6.28 3.41
N ALA A 36 -4.25 -5.01 3.71
CA ALA A 36 -5.58 -4.53 4.07
C ALA A 36 -6.60 -4.73 2.94
N GLN A 37 -6.24 -4.46 1.69
CA GLN A 37 -7.10 -4.71 0.52
C GLN A 37 -7.47 -6.19 0.41
N LYS A 38 -6.50 -7.09 0.60
CA LYS A 38 -6.73 -8.52 0.58
C LYS A 38 -7.71 -8.94 1.67
N LEU A 39 -7.51 -8.47 2.90
CA LEU A 39 -8.41 -8.73 4.02
C LEU A 39 -9.84 -8.25 3.76
N ILE A 40 -10.00 -7.05 3.22
CA ILE A 40 -11.30 -6.47 2.85
C ILE A 40 -12.01 -7.33 1.81
N ALA A 41 -11.28 -7.81 0.79
CA ALA A 41 -11.81 -8.68 -0.24
C ALA A 41 -12.21 -10.06 0.30
N GLU A 42 -11.35 -10.68 1.10
CA GLU A 42 -11.60 -12.00 1.69
C GLU A 42 -12.76 -11.99 2.69
N ALA A 43 -12.87 -10.94 3.49
CA ALA A 43 -13.97 -10.74 4.43
C ALA A 43 -15.28 -10.27 3.76
N LYS A 44 -15.25 -10.04 2.44
CA LYS A 44 -16.40 -9.58 1.64
C LYS A 44 -17.07 -8.30 2.20
N CYS A 45 -16.27 -7.39 2.74
CA CYS A 45 -16.76 -6.15 3.33
C CYS A 45 -17.63 -5.35 2.36
N GLU A 46 -17.21 -5.27 1.10
CA GLU A 46 -17.89 -4.51 0.06
C GLU A 46 -19.27 -5.08 -0.29
N ALA A 47 -19.48 -6.38 -0.17
CA ALA A 47 -20.78 -6.99 -0.47
C ALA A 47 -21.91 -6.43 0.41
N CYS A 48 -21.65 -6.25 1.71
CA CYS A 48 -22.59 -5.63 2.65
C CYS A 48 -22.76 -4.13 2.36
N HIS A 49 -21.67 -3.44 2.04
CA HIS A 49 -21.69 -2.00 1.75
C HIS A 49 -22.46 -1.71 0.46
N ILE A 50 -22.26 -2.49 -0.59
CA ILE A 50 -23.00 -2.41 -1.84
C ILE A 50 -24.50 -2.60 -1.60
N ALA A 51 -24.87 -3.60 -0.80
CA ALA A 51 -26.28 -3.85 -0.47
C ALA A 51 -26.95 -2.68 0.25
N LYS A 52 -26.19 -1.90 1.03
CA LYS A 52 -26.72 -0.77 1.81
C LYS A 52 -26.76 0.54 1.03
N VAL A 53 -25.79 0.83 0.20
CA VAL A 53 -25.62 2.15 -0.44
C VAL A 53 -25.56 2.10 -1.95
N GLY A 54 -25.51 0.91 -2.55
CA GLY A 54 -25.35 0.73 -4.00
C GLY A 54 -23.94 1.04 -4.50
N GLY A 55 -23.80 1.11 -5.83
CA GLY A 55 -22.52 1.39 -6.49
C GLY A 55 -21.46 0.36 -6.13
N ASP A 56 -20.28 0.82 -5.78
CA ASP A 56 -19.14 0.02 -5.30
C ASP A 56 -19.09 -0.13 -3.77
N GLY A 57 -20.10 0.38 -3.06
CA GLY A 57 -20.18 0.36 -1.61
C GLY A 57 -19.44 1.50 -0.90
N SER A 58 -18.57 2.24 -1.60
CA SER A 58 -17.72 3.28 -0.98
C SER A 58 -18.45 4.47 -0.41
N ALA A 59 -19.66 4.74 -0.89
CA ALA A 59 -20.49 5.82 -0.38
C ALA A 59 -20.82 5.68 1.13
N ILE A 60 -20.73 4.47 1.69
CA ILE A 60 -20.95 4.23 3.12
C ILE A 60 -19.96 4.99 4.01
N TYR A 61 -18.74 5.23 3.50
CA TYR A 61 -17.68 5.93 4.22
C TYR A 61 -17.86 7.45 4.22
N LEU A 62 -18.57 7.99 3.23
CA LEU A 62 -18.64 9.44 2.98
C LEU A 62 -20.04 10.04 3.17
N ARG A 63 -21.07 9.24 3.35
CA ARG A 63 -22.44 9.75 3.54
C ARG A 63 -22.56 10.61 4.81
N LYS A 64 -23.49 11.54 4.81
CA LYS A 64 -23.63 12.54 5.90
C LYS A 64 -23.96 11.92 7.25
N ASP A 65 -24.70 10.83 7.27
CA ASP A 65 -25.13 10.09 8.46
C ASP A 65 -24.20 8.94 8.84
N ARG A 66 -22.95 8.96 8.36
CA ARG A 66 -21.97 7.94 8.68
C ARG A 66 -21.64 7.89 10.17
N ARG A 67 -21.36 6.70 10.68
CA ARG A 67 -20.98 6.49 12.08
C ARG A 67 -19.57 7.00 12.41
N VAL A 68 -18.65 6.85 11.45
CA VAL A 68 -17.26 7.26 11.62
C VAL A 68 -17.12 8.71 11.18
N THR A 69 -17.06 9.59 12.16
CA THR A 69 -16.96 11.04 11.96
C THR A 69 -15.61 11.61 12.39
N THR A 70 -14.77 10.80 13.03
CA THR A 70 -13.41 11.15 13.47
C THR A 70 -12.48 9.96 13.30
N LYS A 71 -11.17 10.21 13.25
CA LYS A 71 -10.15 9.15 13.16
C LYS A 71 -10.25 8.16 14.32
N SER A 72 -10.49 8.65 15.52
CA SER A 72 -10.59 7.80 16.73
C SER A 72 -11.77 6.83 16.73
N LYS A 73 -12.78 7.06 15.89
CA LYS A 73 -13.94 6.16 15.75
C LYS A 73 -13.73 5.08 14.70
N LEU A 74 -12.70 5.18 13.90
CA LEU A 74 -12.50 4.29 12.74
C LEU A 74 -12.11 2.87 13.16
N LEU A 75 -11.05 2.72 13.97
CA LEU A 75 -10.63 1.40 14.45
C LEU A 75 -11.72 0.69 15.27
N PRO A 76 -12.41 1.35 16.24
CA PRO A 76 -13.54 0.74 16.93
C PRO A 76 -14.67 0.28 16.01
N GLN A 77 -14.93 0.99 14.90
CA GLN A 77 -15.95 0.58 13.94
C GLN A 77 -15.52 -0.68 13.16
N VAL A 78 -14.25 -0.79 12.78
CA VAL A 78 -13.71 -2.00 12.14
C VAL A 78 -13.79 -3.19 13.10
N ALA A 79 -13.35 -3.02 14.34
CA ALA A 79 -13.41 -4.04 15.38
C ALA A 79 -14.85 -4.50 15.64
N ARG A 80 -15.79 -3.58 15.64
CA ARG A 80 -17.21 -3.89 15.77
C ARG A 80 -17.71 -4.75 14.61
N CYS A 81 -17.38 -4.41 13.37
CA CYS A 81 -17.76 -5.20 12.19
C CYS A 81 -17.14 -6.61 12.27
N ASN A 82 -15.85 -6.72 12.67
CA ASN A 82 -15.19 -8.00 12.89
C ASN A 82 -15.96 -8.88 13.88
N SER A 83 -16.34 -8.31 15.00
CA SER A 83 -17.10 -9.01 16.05
C SER A 83 -18.51 -9.38 15.60
N GLU A 84 -19.29 -8.43 15.06
CA GLU A 84 -20.67 -8.65 14.65
C GLU A 84 -20.80 -9.66 13.51
N LEU A 85 -19.82 -9.72 12.61
CA LEU A 85 -19.81 -10.61 11.45
C LEU A 85 -18.95 -11.86 11.65
N SER A 86 -18.31 -12.01 12.80
CA SER A 86 -17.43 -13.14 13.14
C SER A 86 -16.35 -13.38 12.07
N LEU A 87 -15.66 -12.32 11.68
CA LEU A 87 -14.69 -12.37 10.58
C LEU A 87 -13.37 -13.04 10.97
N GLY A 88 -13.06 -13.14 12.26
CA GLY A 88 -11.84 -13.76 12.75
C GLY A 88 -10.57 -12.95 12.50
N LEU A 89 -10.69 -11.63 12.32
CA LEU A 89 -9.54 -10.75 12.15
C LEU A 89 -8.78 -10.55 13.47
N PHE A 90 -7.47 -10.53 13.38
CA PHE A 90 -6.62 -10.16 14.50
C PHE A 90 -6.56 -8.62 14.68
N PRO A 91 -6.15 -8.13 15.86
CA PRO A 91 -6.05 -6.68 16.12
C PRO A 91 -5.17 -5.93 15.10
N ASP A 92 -4.09 -6.55 14.62
CA ASP A 92 -3.21 -5.95 13.61
C ASP A 92 -3.91 -5.85 12.24
N ASP A 93 -4.77 -6.81 11.90
CA ASP A 93 -5.57 -6.79 10.69
C ASP A 93 -6.62 -5.66 10.75
N GLU A 94 -7.28 -5.52 11.89
CA GLU A 94 -8.23 -4.42 12.12
C GLU A 94 -7.55 -3.05 11.99
N ALA A 95 -6.34 -2.91 12.53
CA ALA A 95 -5.55 -1.70 12.44
C ALA A 95 -5.12 -1.42 10.99
N ALA A 96 -4.71 -2.43 10.24
CA ALA A 96 -4.35 -2.31 8.82
C ALA A 96 -5.54 -1.86 7.98
N ILE A 97 -6.72 -2.46 8.20
CA ILE A 97 -7.96 -2.07 7.51
C ILE A 97 -8.34 -0.63 7.86
N ALA A 98 -8.29 -0.24 9.13
CA ALA A 98 -8.60 1.12 9.56
C ALA A 98 -7.67 2.15 8.91
N ALA A 99 -6.36 1.87 8.88
CA ALA A 99 -5.37 2.73 8.23
C ALA A 99 -5.63 2.86 6.72
N TYR A 100 -5.93 1.76 6.04
CA TYR A 100 -6.28 1.75 4.62
C TYR A 100 -7.54 2.58 4.33
N LEU A 101 -8.60 2.38 5.10
CA LEU A 101 -9.86 3.13 4.93
C LEU A 101 -9.67 4.62 5.18
N ASN A 102 -8.82 5.01 6.14
CA ASN A 102 -8.48 6.41 6.35
C ASN A 102 -7.72 6.99 5.17
N ALA A 103 -6.70 6.30 4.68
CA ALA A 103 -5.89 6.75 3.56
C ALA A 103 -6.69 6.87 2.26
N THR A 104 -7.66 5.98 2.05
CA THR A 104 -8.40 5.89 0.80
C THR A 104 -9.68 6.74 0.80
N HIS A 105 -10.45 6.70 1.88
CA HIS A 105 -11.80 7.27 1.92
C HIS A 105 -11.95 8.43 2.89
N TYR A 106 -11.70 8.23 4.19
CA TYR A 106 -12.00 9.22 5.21
C TYR A 106 -11.06 10.41 5.20
N LYS A 107 -9.76 10.17 5.05
CA LYS A 107 -8.71 11.19 4.99
C LYS A 107 -8.68 12.12 6.21
N PHE A 108 -9.02 11.58 7.39
CA PHE A 108 -8.86 12.30 8.63
C PHE A 108 -7.39 12.61 8.88
N LYS A 109 -7.14 13.82 9.35
CA LYS A 109 -5.82 14.24 9.83
C LYS A 109 -5.70 13.95 11.33
N ASP A 110 -4.47 13.85 11.79
CA ASP A 110 -4.17 13.73 13.22
C ASP A 110 -4.45 15.03 13.95
#